data_8456e404bce4e353de2c874dc903a647
#
_entry.id   8456e404bce4e353de2c874dc903a647
#
_cell.length_a   1.000
_cell.length_b   1.000
_cell.length_c   1.000
_cell.angle_alpha   90.00
_cell.angle_beta   90.00
_cell.angle_gamma   90.00
#
_symmetry.space_group_name_H-M   'P 1'
#
loop_
_entity.id
_entity.type
_entity.pdbx_description
1 polymer ?
#
loop_
_entity_poly.entity_id
_entity_poly.type
_entity_poly.pdbx_seq_one_letter_code
_entity_poly.pdbx_strand_id
1 'polypeptide(L)'
;MEIKYNVTGARRKELVQAVSEIADWPVTYKGAPTFAYEIGDFTIDKDGTLIFDDMTDSELVEKLIEGLEQRGFRFEEHSDSLVIEMPLEGFTDTALENLDRLIASKAALIKKAIGTDALPVERTETTLRFPWFKFNPDPDQVSAYTHFISALCAAAKEQKRVTAKEKPIENEKFAFRVFLIRLGFIGAEYKTTRKILLKNLSGNSAFKNGAPESAEVTE
;
A
#
# COMPACT_ATOMS: atom_id res chain seq x y z
N MET A 1 19.01 -2.46 10.83
CA MET A 1 18.23 -2.07 9.62
C MET A 1 18.89 -2.59 8.37
N GLU A 2 18.11 -2.79 7.28
CA GLU A 2 18.63 -3.29 5.99
C GLU A 2 18.04 -2.46 4.84
N ILE A 3 18.89 -2.03 3.91
CA ILE A 3 18.48 -1.29 2.70
C ILE A 3 19.00 -2.04 1.48
N LYS A 4 18.11 -2.50 0.61
CA LYS A 4 18.46 -3.32 -0.57
C LYS A 4 18.65 -2.43 -1.79
N TYR A 5 19.90 -2.38 -2.29
CA TYR A 5 20.21 -1.73 -3.54
C TYR A 5 20.21 -2.70 -4.73
N ASN A 6 20.16 -4.02 -4.49
CA ASN A 6 20.11 -5.07 -5.52
C ASN A 6 21.21 -4.93 -6.59
N VAL A 7 22.42 -4.61 -6.18
CA VAL A 7 23.57 -4.40 -7.05
C VAL A 7 24.64 -5.48 -6.83
N THR A 8 25.14 -6.04 -7.90
CA THR A 8 26.17 -7.09 -7.87
C THR A 8 27.38 -6.70 -8.74
N GLY A 9 28.44 -7.47 -8.68
CA GLY A 9 29.61 -7.31 -9.54
C GLY A 9 30.29 -5.93 -9.43
N ALA A 10 30.50 -5.24 -10.55
CA ALA A 10 31.16 -3.94 -10.59
C ALA A 10 30.34 -2.87 -9.87
N ARG A 11 29.02 -2.86 -10.08
CA ARG A 11 28.10 -1.86 -9.47
C ARG A 11 28.08 -1.97 -7.93
N ARG A 12 28.22 -3.18 -7.38
CA ARG A 12 28.38 -3.38 -5.94
C ARG A 12 29.68 -2.74 -5.40
N LYS A 13 30.79 -2.87 -6.15
CA LYS A 13 32.07 -2.23 -5.75
C LYS A 13 31.96 -0.70 -5.77
N GLU A 14 31.24 -0.16 -6.74
CA GLU A 14 30.94 1.29 -6.79
C GLU A 14 30.09 1.73 -5.58
N LEU A 15 29.10 0.91 -5.17
CA LEU A 15 28.30 1.16 -3.95
C LEU A 15 29.21 1.16 -2.71
N VAL A 16 30.09 0.17 -2.56
CA VAL A 16 31.05 0.06 -1.45
C VAL A 16 31.94 1.30 -1.38
N GLN A 17 32.47 1.73 -2.52
CA GLN A 17 33.30 2.92 -2.60
C GLN A 17 32.54 4.19 -2.24
N ALA A 18 31.30 4.32 -2.73
CA ALA A 18 30.44 5.45 -2.44
C ALA A 18 30.11 5.56 -0.93
N VAL A 19 29.78 4.43 -0.28
CA VAL A 19 29.54 4.39 1.16
C VAL A 19 30.80 4.80 1.94
N SER A 20 31.96 4.27 1.57
CA SER A 20 33.27 4.61 2.18
C SER A 20 33.57 6.10 2.08
N GLU A 21 33.36 6.69 0.92
CA GLU A 21 33.62 8.13 0.70
C GLU A 21 32.65 9.04 1.46
N ILE A 22 31.35 8.69 1.56
CA ILE A 22 30.34 9.49 2.26
C ILE A 22 30.51 9.40 3.78
N ALA A 23 30.81 8.20 4.28
CA ALA A 23 31.02 7.94 5.70
C ALA A 23 32.43 8.31 6.18
N ASP A 24 33.37 8.50 5.27
CA ASP A 24 34.80 8.72 5.54
C ASP A 24 35.43 7.57 6.37
N TRP A 25 35.04 6.33 6.04
CA TRP A 25 35.54 5.12 6.72
C TRP A 25 36.22 4.14 5.75
N PRO A 26 37.24 3.42 6.23
CA PRO A 26 37.95 2.47 5.40
C PRO A 26 37.10 1.23 5.10
N VAL A 27 37.33 0.64 3.93
CA VAL A 27 36.67 -0.60 3.48
C VAL A 27 37.48 -1.81 3.92
N THR A 28 36.82 -2.79 4.53
CA THR A 28 37.37 -4.09 4.86
C THR A 28 36.58 -5.20 4.16
N TYR A 29 37.26 -5.99 3.29
CA TYR A 29 36.61 -7.14 2.65
C TYR A 29 36.77 -8.40 3.49
N LYS A 30 35.65 -9.08 3.81
CA LYS A 30 35.65 -10.28 4.69
C LYS A 30 35.92 -11.59 4.02
N GLY A 31 35.89 -11.66 2.69
CA GLY A 31 36.07 -12.93 1.98
C GLY A 31 35.02 -13.99 2.26
N ALA A 32 35.34 -15.24 1.96
CA ALA A 32 34.43 -16.35 2.21
C ALA A 32 34.27 -16.62 3.71
N PRO A 33 33.06 -17.01 4.18
CA PRO A 33 31.89 -17.41 3.41
C PRO A 33 30.92 -16.22 3.09
N THR A 34 31.07 -15.07 3.75
CA THR A 34 30.07 -13.98 3.66
C THR A 34 30.21 -13.12 2.41
N PHE A 35 31.45 -12.98 1.90
CA PHE A 35 31.82 -12.08 0.81
C PHE A 35 31.36 -10.63 1.04
N ALA A 36 31.16 -10.24 2.31
CA ALA A 36 30.70 -8.92 2.69
C ALA A 36 31.85 -7.89 2.72
N TYR A 37 31.48 -6.63 2.59
CA TYR A 37 32.35 -5.48 2.88
C TYR A 37 31.88 -4.80 4.15
N GLU A 38 32.79 -4.55 5.08
CA GLU A 38 32.55 -3.73 6.27
C GLU A 38 33.15 -2.34 6.08
N ILE A 39 32.40 -1.32 6.48
CA ILE A 39 32.75 0.09 6.37
C ILE A 39 32.27 0.74 7.67
N GLY A 40 33.09 0.74 8.72
CA GLY A 40 32.66 1.18 10.05
C GLY A 40 31.46 0.38 10.56
N ASP A 41 30.36 1.08 10.84
CA ASP A 41 29.10 0.47 11.33
C ASP A 41 28.22 -0.09 10.20
N PHE A 42 28.66 0.05 8.94
CA PHE A 42 27.93 -0.42 7.77
C PHE A 42 28.52 -1.73 7.24
N THR A 43 27.63 -2.64 6.82
CA THR A 43 28.02 -3.86 6.11
C THR A 43 27.28 -3.94 4.78
N ILE A 44 27.99 -4.25 3.69
CA ILE A 44 27.39 -4.51 2.38
C ILE A 44 27.56 -5.98 2.05
N ASP A 45 26.45 -6.72 1.97
CA ASP A 45 26.44 -8.13 1.66
C ASP A 45 26.73 -8.43 0.17
N LYS A 46 26.72 -9.71 -0.20
CA LYS A 46 27.01 -10.16 -1.58
C LYS A 46 25.98 -9.69 -2.61
N ASP A 47 24.76 -9.39 -2.19
CA ASP A 47 23.61 -9.01 -3.04
C ASP A 47 23.43 -7.48 -3.10
N GLY A 48 24.31 -6.72 -2.43
CA GLY A 48 24.28 -5.26 -2.40
C GLY A 48 23.28 -4.71 -1.39
N THR A 49 23.00 -5.46 -0.32
CA THR A 49 22.22 -4.97 0.81
C THR A 49 23.13 -4.22 1.76
N LEU A 50 22.78 -2.99 2.08
CA LEU A 50 23.41 -2.18 3.13
C LEU A 50 22.76 -2.52 4.47
N ILE A 51 23.55 -3.00 5.42
CA ILE A 51 23.12 -3.44 6.75
C ILE A 51 23.80 -2.56 7.80
N PHE A 52 23.05 -2.10 8.80
CA PHE A 52 23.56 -1.32 9.92
C PHE A 52 22.69 -1.51 11.17
N ASP A 53 23.25 -1.19 12.34
CA ASP A 53 22.54 -1.30 13.62
C ASP A 53 21.53 -0.16 13.80
N ASP A 54 20.47 -0.41 14.59
CA ASP A 54 19.48 0.61 14.95
C ASP A 54 20.06 1.72 15.84
N MET A 55 21.27 1.51 16.40
CA MET A 55 22.01 2.49 17.19
C MET A 55 22.96 3.35 16.36
N THR A 56 23.10 3.09 15.04
CA THR A 56 23.93 3.91 14.15
C THR A 56 23.35 5.34 14.06
N ASP A 57 24.23 6.32 14.01
CA ASP A 57 23.88 7.74 13.98
C ASP A 57 22.92 8.05 12.82
N SER A 58 21.73 8.55 13.16
CA SER A 58 20.64 8.84 12.21
C SER A 58 21.04 9.90 11.19
N GLU A 59 21.84 10.93 11.58
CA GLU A 59 22.27 11.98 10.67
C GLU A 59 23.26 11.44 9.62
N LEU A 60 24.12 10.50 10.05
CA LEU A 60 25.04 9.82 9.14
C LEU A 60 24.30 8.93 8.16
N VAL A 61 23.27 8.18 8.64
CA VAL A 61 22.44 7.31 7.80
C VAL A 61 21.68 8.15 6.76
N GLU A 62 21.07 9.26 7.16
CA GLU A 62 20.35 10.17 6.25
C GLU A 62 21.28 10.74 5.17
N LYS A 63 22.43 11.29 5.57
CA LYS A 63 23.48 11.77 4.67
C LYS A 63 23.95 10.70 3.69
N LEU A 64 24.08 9.45 4.17
CA LEU A 64 24.49 8.33 3.34
C LEU A 64 23.44 7.98 2.28
N ILE A 65 22.16 7.90 2.67
CA ILE A 65 21.06 7.59 1.75
C ILE A 65 20.96 8.67 0.67
N GLU A 66 20.94 9.96 1.04
CA GLU A 66 20.92 11.08 0.10
C GLU A 66 22.13 11.09 -0.84
N GLY A 67 23.33 10.87 -0.30
CA GLY A 67 24.55 10.85 -1.09
C GLY A 67 24.63 9.67 -2.07
N LEU A 68 24.04 8.53 -1.72
CA LEU A 68 23.94 7.38 -2.61
C LEU A 68 22.89 7.61 -3.71
N GLU A 69 21.77 8.24 -3.41
CA GLU A 69 20.75 8.60 -4.39
C GLU A 69 21.29 9.59 -5.43
N GLN A 70 22.03 10.62 -5.00
CA GLN A 70 22.70 11.58 -5.90
C GLN A 70 23.70 10.91 -6.84
N ARG A 71 24.30 9.77 -6.44
CA ARG A 71 25.22 8.96 -7.26
C ARG A 71 24.50 7.92 -8.11
N GLY A 72 23.15 7.95 -8.11
CA GLY A 72 22.31 7.06 -8.92
C GLY A 72 22.16 5.65 -8.36
N PHE A 73 22.40 5.44 -7.07
CA PHE A 73 22.00 4.23 -6.35
C PHE A 73 20.57 4.43 -5.86
N ARG A 74 19.67 3.60 -6.36
CA ARG A 74 18.29 3.55 -5.87
C ARG A 74 18.13 2.26 -5.10
N PHE A 75 17.66 2.37 -3.87
CA PHE A 75 17.27 1.20 -3.09
C PHE A 75 15.85 0.78 -3.47
N GLU A 76 15.55 -0.51 -3.31
CA GLU A 76 14.16 -0.91 -3.24
C GLU A 76 13.55 -0.17 -2.04
N GLU A 77 12.78 0.87 -2.32
CA GLU A 77 11.80 1.26 -1.35
C GLU A 77 10.99 -0.01 -1.06
N HIS A 78 11.21 -0.65 0.08
CA HIS A 78 10.14 -1.39 0.67
C HIS A 78 9.05 -0.35 0.88
N SER A 79 8.24 -0.15 -0.15
CA SER A 79 6.99 0.52 0.06
C SER A 79 6.38 -0.27 1.21
N ASP A 80 6.19 0.37 2.37
CA ASP A 80 5.39 -0.16 3.45
C ASP A 80 3.96 -0.36 2.91
N SER A 81 3.86 -1.15 1.85
CA SER A 81 2.63 -1.43 1.13
C SER A 81 2.14 -2.81 1.54
N LEU A 82 0.95 -2.83 2.07
CA LEU A 82 0.20 -4.06 2.27
C LEU A 82 -0.40 -4.47 0.93
N VAL A 83 0.05 -5.58 0.39
CA VAL A 83 -0.53 -6.22 -0.80
C VAL A 83 -1.51 -7.29 -0.35
N ILE A 84 -2.76 -7.17 -0.77
CA ILE A 84 -3.76 -8.22 -0.53
C ILE A 84 -3.85 -9.09 -1.78
N GLU A 85 -3.73 -10.40 -1.59
CA GLU A 85 -3.81 -11.38 -2.67
C GLU A 85 -5.09 -12.19 -2.56
N MET A 86 -5.76 -12.39 -3.69
CA MET A 86 -6.97 -13.20 -3.81
C MET A 86 -6.74 -14.30 -4.84
N PRO A 87 -7.18 -15.54 -4.58
CA PRO A 87 -7.08 -16.62 -5.55
C PRO A 87 -7.81 -16.28 -6.85
N LEU A 88 -7.15 -16.53 -8.00
CA LEU A 88 -7.74 -16.37 -9.32
C LEU A 88 -8.80 -17.44 -9.59
N GLU A 89 -8.80 -18.52 -8.82
CA GLU A 89 -9.78 -19.59 -8.91
C GLU A 89 -11.21 -19.05 -8.81
N GLY A 90 -12.09 -19.53 -9.70
CA GLY A 90 -13.48 -19.10 -9.79
C GLY A 90 -13.70 -17.76 -10.47
N PHE A 91 -12.65 -17.09 -10.99
CA PHE A 91 -12.82 -15.96 -11.88
C PHE A 91 -12.94 -16.39 -13.33
N THR A 92 -14.01 -15.98 -13.98
CA THR A 92 -14.18 -16.02 -15.43
C THR A 92 -13.72 -14.70 -16.04
N ASP A 93 -13.51 -14.65 -17.35
CA ASP A 93 -13.16 -13.38 -18.02
C ASP A 93 -14.22 -12.29 -17.77
N THR A 94 -15.50 -12.67 -17.76
CA THR A 94 -16.60 -11.75 -17.39
C THR A 94 -16.48 -11.25 -15.95
N ALA A 95 -16.07 -12.10 -15.00
CA ALA A 95 -15.89 -11.70 -13.61
C ALA A 95 -14.69 -10.75 -13.45
N LEU A 96 -13.62 -10.95 -14.22
CA LEU A 96 -12.48 -10.04 -14.25
C LEU A 96 -12.88 -8.66 -14.81
N GLU A 97 -13.59 -8.64 -15.96
CA GLU A 97 -14.13 -7.39 -16.49
C GLU A 97 -15.10 -6.69 -15.53
N ASN A 98 -15.93 -7.45 -14.80
CA ASN A 98 -16.82 -6.89 -13.78
C ASN A 98 -16.03 -6.27 -12.63
N LEU A 99 -14.93 -6.91 -12.19
CA LEU A 99 -14.06 -6.38 -11.15
C LEU A 99 -13.46 -5.03 -11.56
N ASP A 100 -12.90 -4.95 -12.78
CA ASP A 100 -12.34 -3.70 -13.31
C ASP A 100 -13.40 -2.59 -13.40
N ARG A 101 -14.58 -2.92 -13.89
CA ARG A 101 -15.71 -1.97 -13.98
C ARG A 101 -16.22 -1.54 -12.60
N LEU A 102 -16.25 -2.46 -11.64
CA LEU A 102 -16.66 -2.17 -10.27
C LEU A 102 -15.69 -1.16 -9.62
N ILE A 103 -14.40 -1.43 -9.73
CA ILE A 103 -13.32 -0.56 -9.25
C ILE A 103 -13.42 0.80 -9.96
N ALA A 104 -13.47 0.84 -11.28
CA ALA A 104 -13.56 2.07 -12.06
C ALA A 104 -14.79 2.91 -11.70
N SER A 105 -15.95 2.28 -11.47
CA SER A 105 -17.20 2.98 -11.12
C SER A 105 -17.15 3.69 -9.76
N LYS A 106 -16.18 3.39 -8.92
CA LYS A 106 -15.98 3.91 -7.57
C LYS A 106 -14.56 4.39 -7.28
N ALA A 107 -13.75 4.55 -8.34
CA ALA A 107 -12.33 4.81 -8.22
C ALA A 107 -12.02 6.02 -7.35
N ALA A 108 -12.67 7.16 -7.54
CA ALA A 108 -12.45 8.36 -6.74
C ALA A 108 -12.74 8.13 -5.24
N LEU A 109 -13.84 7.44 -4.93
CA LEU A 109 -14.21 7.12 -3.54
C LEU A 109 -13.23 6.13 -2.90
N ILE A 110 -12.86 5.07 -3.63
CA ILE A 110 -11.93 4.04 -3.13
C ILE A 110 -10.56 4.67 -2.87
N LYS A 111 -10.02 5.43 -3.83
CA LYS A 111 -8.74 6.12 -3.69
C LYS A 111 -8.72 7.00 -2.45
N LYS A 112 -9.75 7.81 -2.27
CA LYS A 112 -9.83 8.71 -1.11
C LYS A 112 -10.04 7.97 0.20
N ALA A 113 -10.87 6.93 0.22
CA ALA A 113 -11.13 6.10 1.41
C ALA A 113 -9.85 5.43 1.93
N ILE A 114 -9.04 4.90 1.02
CA ILE A 114 -7.80 4.16 1.33
C ILE A 114 -6.61 5.11 1.48
N GLY A 115 -6.61 6.26 0.80
CA GLY A 115 -5.50 7.20 0.77
C GLY A 115 -4.42 6.78 -0.23
N THR A 116 -4.83 6.32 -1.43
CA THR A 116 -3.95 5.92 -2.53
C THR A 116 -4.24 6.72 -3.80
N ASP A 117 -3.23 6.90 -4.64
CA ASP A 117 -3.36 7.61 -5.91
C ASP A 117 -3.71 6.67 -7.08
N ALA A 118 -3.50 5.37 -6.92
CA ALA A 118 -3.73 4.37 -7.96
C ALA A 118 -4.41 3.12 -7.39
N LEU A 119 -5.14 2.38 -8.25
CA LEU A 119 -5.81 1.13 -7.92
C LEU A 119 -5.42 0.04 -8.94
N PRO A 120 -4.12 -0.28 -9.09
CA PRO A 120 -3.71 -1.34 -10.01
C PRO A 120 -4.18 -2.70 -9.51
N VAL A 121 -4.63 -3.55 -10.41
CA VAL A 121 -4.89 -4.97 -10.15
C VAL A 121 -3.87 -5.76 -10.94
N GLU A 122 -2.95 -6.40 -10.25
CA GLU A 122 -1.92 -7.22 -10.85
C GLU A 122 -2.42 -8.66 -10.93
N ARG A 123 -2.29 -9.26 -12.10
CA ARG A 123 -2.68 -10.65 -12.32
C ARG A 123 -1.44 -11.53 -12.43
N THR A 124 -1.35 -12.54 -11.57
CA THR A 124 -0.37 -13.61 -11.68
C THR A 124 -1.01 -14.87 -12.30
N GLU A 125 -0.30 -15.95 -12.38
CA GLU A 125 -0.85 -17.24 -12.86
C GLU A 125 -1.94 -17.79 -11.93
N THR A 126 -1.90 -17.49 -10.64
CA THR A 126 -2.75 -18.09 -9.62
C THR A 126 -3.51 -17.09 -8.75
N THR A 127 -3.11 -15.81 -8.74
CA THR A 127 -3.68 -14.80 -7.85
C THR A 127 -3.95 -13.47 -8.54
N LEU A 128 -4.83 -12.67 -7.93
CA LEU A 128 -5.01 -11.25 -8.17
C LEU A 128 -4.39 -10.49 -6.98
N ARG A 129 -3.53 -9.52 -7.26
CA ARG A 129 -2.82 -8.74 -6.24
C ARG A 129 -3.31 -7.29 -6.25
N PHE A 130 -3.53 -6.76 -5.05
CA PHE A 130 -4.05 -5.41 -4.81
C PHE A 130 -3.05 -4.63 -3.96
N PRO A 131 -2.04 -3.98 -4.54
CA PRO A 131 -1.02 -3.20 -3.83
C PRO A 131 -1.52 -1.77 -3.51
N TRP A 132 -2.71 -1.66 -2.90
CA TRP A 132 -3.39 -0.38 -2.73
C TRP A 132 -3.15 0.28 -1.37
N PHE A 133 -2.70 -0.51 -0.38
CA PHE A 133 -2.74 -0.10 1.01
C PHE A 133 -1.33 0.21 1.51
N LYS A 134 -1.22 1.27 2.32
CA LYS A 134 -0.01 1.48 3.10
C LYS A 134 0.01 0.45 4.22
N PHE A 135 1.19 -0.15 4.46
CA PHE A 135 1.34 -1.06 5.57
C PHE A 135 1.11 -0.31 6.88
N ASN A 136 0.21 -0.84 7.69
CA ASN A 136 -0.01 -0.38 9.04
C ASN A 136 -0.11 -1.63 9.92
N PRO A 137 0.63 -1.71 11.05
CA PRO A 137 0.58 -2.86 11.95
C PRO A 137 -0.74 -3.01 12.71
N ASP A 138 -1.73 -2.13 12.50
CA ASP A 138 -3.07 -2.22 13.11
C ASP A 138 -3.87 -3.41 12.51
N PRO A 139 -4.13 -4.48 13.28
CA PRO A 139 -4.84 -5.66 12.80
C PRO A 139 -6.25 -5.36 12.29
N ASP A 140 -6.93 -4.38 12.88
CA ASP A 140 -8.28 -3.97 12.46
C ASP A 140 -8.26 -3.35 11.06
N GLN A 141 -7.21 -2.61 10.71
CA GLN A 141 -7.06 -2.06 9.36
C GLN A 141 -6.76 -3.15 8.33
N VAL A 142 -5.83 -4.05 8.63
CA VAL A 142 -5.52 -5.19 7.77
C VAL A 142 -6.77 -6.04 7.51
N SER A 143 -7.53 -6.33 8.57
CA SER A 143 -8.80 -7.06 8.47
C SER A 143 -9.84 -6.31 7.63
N ALA A 144 -9.98 -4.99 7.83
CA ALA A 144 -10.93 -4.16 7.09
C ALA A 144 -10.62 -4.15 5.59
N TYR A 145 -9.34 -4.02 5.23
CA TYR A 145 -8.90 -4.01 3.83
C TYR A 145 -9.04 -5.37 3.17
N THR A 146 -8.71 -6.45 3.90
CA THR A 146 -8.88 -7.82 3.41
C THR A 146 -10.36 -8.14 3.15
N HIS A 147 -11.24 -7.80 4.08
CA HIS A 147 -12.69 -7.94 3.89
C HIS A 147 -13.18 -7.12 2.69
N PHE A 148 -12.68 -5.90 2.51
CA PHE A 148 -13.08 -5.04 1.39
C PHE A 148 -12.72 -5.63 0.03
N ILE A 149 -11.47 -6.09 -0.15
CA ILE A 149 -11.03 -6.74 -1.38
C ILE A 149 -11.79 -8.05 -1.62
N SER A 150 -11.97 -8.87 -0.59
CA SER A 150 -12.74 -10.12 -0.69
C SER A 150 -14.17 -9.87 -1.15
N ALA A 151 -14.84 -8.86 -0.59
CA ALA A 151 -16.21 -8.50 -0.97
C ALA A 151 -16.30 -7.92 -2.40
N LEU A 152 -15.31 -7.16 -2.86
CA LEU A 152 -15.21 -6.70 -4.25
C LEU A 152 -15.10 -7.88 -5.22
N CYS A 153 -14.21 -8.82 -4.91
CA CYS A 153 -14.01 -10.03 -5.71
C CYS A 153 -15.26 -10.90 -5.76
N ALA A 154 -15.94 -11.10 -4.62
CA ALA A 154 -17.19 -11.84 -4.55
C ALA A 154 -18.29 -11.18 -5.40
N ALA A 155 -18.48 -9.87 -5.26
CA ALA A 155 -19.45 -9.12 -6.04
C ALA A 155 -19.17 -9.17 -7.55
N ALA A 156 -17.89 -9.17 -7.96
CA ALA A 156 -17.50 -9.29 -9.36
C ALA A 156 -17.84 -10.68 -9.95
N LYS A 157 -17.70 -11.73 -9.15
CA LYS A 157 -18.06 -13.12 -9.55
C LYS A 157 -19.56 -13.33 -9.66
N GLU A 158 -20.34 -12.72 -8.76
CA GLU A 158 -21.80 -12.91 -8.70
C GLU A 158 -22.57 -12.06 -9.71
N GLN A 159 -22.08 -10.89 -10.06
CA GLN A 159 -22.78 -9.97 -10.94
C GLN A 159 -22.66 -10.37 -12.41
N LYS A 160 -23.81 -10.47 -13.11
CA LYS A 160 -23.83 -10.76 -14.56
C LYS A 160 -23.25 -9.61 -15.38
N ARG A 161 -23.43 -8.37 -14.94
CA ARG A 161 -22.93 -7.17 -15.63
C ARG A 161 -22.76 -6.01 -14.68
N VAL A 162 -21.61 -5.33 -14.76
CA VAL A 162 -21.32 -4.09 -14.04
C VAL A 162 -21.18 -2.93 -15.01
N THR A 163 -21.65 -1.76 -14.62
CA THR A 163 -21.49 -0.53 -15.39
C THR A 163 -20.41 0.34 -14.77
N ALA A 164 -19.41 0.70 -15.57
CA ALA A 164 -18.26 1.51 -15.14
C ALA A 164 -18.58 3.01 -14.99
N LYS A 165 -19.83 3.46 -15.15
CA LYS A 165 -20.18 4.87 -15.13
C LYS A 165 -20.05 5.44 -13.72
N GLU A 166 -19.13 6.37 -13.53
CA GLU A 166 -19.01 7.18 -12.33
C GLU A 166 -20.16 8.20 -12.27
N LYS A 167 -20.74 8.37 -11.09
CA LYS A 167 -21.82 9.35 -10.87
C LYS A 167 -21.27 10.51 -10.04
N PRO A 168 -21.73 11.76 -10.29
CA PRO A 168 -21.40 12.88 -9.41
C PRO A 168 -21.80 12.57 -7.97
N ILE A 169 -20.92 12.87 -7.03
CA ILE A 169 -21.09 12.53 -5.61
C ILE A 169 -20.97 13.80 -4.79
N GLU A 170 -22.07 14.21 -4.17
CA GLU A 170 -22.13 15.35 -3.27
C GLU A 170 -21.73 14.97 -1.84
N ASN A 171 -22.09 13.76 -1.41
CA ASN A 171 -21.80 13.26 -0.08
C ASN A 171 -21.04 11.91 -0.19
N GLU A 172 -19.71 12.00 -0.08
CA GLU A 172 -18.81 10.86 -0.26
C GLU A 172 -19.05 9.76 0.78
N LYS A 173 -19.17 10.15 2.06
CA LYS A 173 -19.40 9.20 3.16
C LYS A 173 -20.69 8.41 2.96
N PHE A 174 -21.77 9.09 2.59
CA PHE A 174 -23.04 8.43 2.32
C PHE A 174 -22.94 7.50 1.11
N ALA A 175 -22.39 7.98 0.00
CA ALA A 175 -22.27 7.22 -1.23
C ALA A 175 -21.42 5.95 -1.04
N PHE A 176 -20.30 6.08 -0.31
CA PHE A 176 -19.42 4.93 -0.05
C PHE A 176 -20.04 3.96 0.95
N ARG A 177 -20.75 4.47 1.98
CA ARG A 177 -21.51 3.60 2.89
C ARG A 177 -22.56 2.77 2.16
N VAL A 178 -23.30 3.37 1.23
CA VAL A 178 -24.28 2.65 0.40
C VAL A 178 -23.58 1.58 -0.45
N PHE A 179 -22.41 1.88 -0.98
CA PHE A 179 -21.60 0.92 -1.72
C PHE A 179 -21.16 -0.25 -0.82
N LEU A 180 -20.65 0.03 0.37
CA LEU A 180 -20.26 -1.01 1.34
C LEU A 180 -21.45 -1.91 1.73
N ILE A 181 -22.63 -1.33 1.95
CA ILE A 181 -23.85 -2.12 2.23
C ILE A 181 -24.18 -3.06 1.07
N ARG A 182 -24.03 -2.61 -0.18
CA ARG A 182 -24.24 -3.46 -1.37
C ARG A 182 -23.20 -4.57 -1.51
N LEU A 183 -22.02 -4.38 -0.98
CA LEU A 183 -20.97 -5.39 -0.88
C LEU A 183 -21.16 -6.35 0.32
N GLY A 184 -22.24 -6.20 1.09
CA GLY A 184 -22.53 -7.08 2.21
C GLY A 184 -22.02 -6.62 3.57
N PHE A 185 -21.46 -5.42 3.71
CA PHE A 185 -21.00 -4.88 5.00
C PHE A 185 -22.18 -4.43 5.88
N ILE A 186 -23.03 -5.39 6.29
CA ILE A 186 -24.24 -5.19 7.08
C ILE A 186 -23.99 -5.78 8.47
N GLY A 187 -24.66 -5.20 9.49
CA GLY A 187 -24.57 -5.70 10.87
C GLY A 187 -23.48 -5.11 11.73
N ALA A 188 -23.43 -5.55 12.99
CA ALA A 188 -22.51 -5.04 14.01
C ALA A 188 -21.07 -5.50 13.77
N GLU A 189 -20.87 -6.68 13.23
CA GLU A 189 -19.59 -7.30 12.90
C GLU A 189 -18.74 -6.44 11.97
N TYR A 190 -19.36 -5.73 11.01
CA TYR A 190 -18.68 -4.83 10.11
C TYR A 190 -18.60 -3.37 10.59
N LYS A 191 -18.94 -3.07 11.84
CA LYS A 191 -18.93 -1.71 12.36
C LYS A 191 -17.54 -1.08 12.30
N THR A 192 -16.52 -1.80 12.76
CA THR A 192 -15.11 -1.37 12.73
C THR A 192 -14.64 -1.20 11.29
N THR A 193 -14.89 -2.16 10.43
CA THR A 193 -14.55 -2.11 9.00
C THR A 193 -15.14 -0.88 8.32
N ARG A 194 -16.44 -0.62 8.51
CA ARG A 194 -17.09 0.57 7.96
C ARG A 194 -16.50 1.87 8.53
N LYS A 195 -16.17 1.92 9.82
CA LYS A 195 -15.53 3.09 10.45
C LYS A 195 -14.18 3.39 9.80
N ILE A 196 -13.36 2.37 9.59
CA ILE A 196 -12.03 2.49 8.96
C ILE A 196 -12.18 2.98 7.53
N LEU A 197 -12.98 2.31 6.70
CA LEU A 197 -13.16 2.63 5.28
C LEU A 197 -13.86 3.98 5.01
N LEU A 198 -14.60 4.53 5.99
CA LEU A 198 -15.27 5.82 5.87
C LEU A 198 -14.45 6.98 6.48
N LYS A 199 -13.33 6.71 7.13
CA LYS A 199 -12.58 7.69 7.93
C LYS A 199 -12.15 8.91 7.10
N ASN A 200 -11.60 8.68 5.91
CA ASN A 200 -10.98 9.71 5.06
C ASN A 200 -11.97 10.43 4.13
N LEU A 201 -13.24 10.04 4.15
CA LEU A 201 -14.27 10.60 3.28
C LEU A 201 -14.99 11.78 3.95
N SER A 202 -15.43 12.74 3.16
CA SER A 202 -16.18 13.91 3.62
C SER A 202 -17.69 13.67 3.68
N GLY A 203 -18.39 14.48 4.46
CA GLY A 203 -19.85 14.44 4.56
C GLY A 203 -20.38 13.58 5.71
N ASN A 204 -21.68 13.29 5.67
CA ASN A 204 -22.42 12.56 6.69
C ASN A 204 -22.80 11.16 6.18
N SER A 205 -22.57 10.14 6.99
CA SER A 205 -22.88 8.76 6.60
C SER A 205 -24.38 8.39 6.73
N ALA A 206 -25.17 9.17 7.48
CA ALA A 206 -26.56 8.85 7.76
C ALA A 206 -27.54 9.49 6.75
N PHE A 207 -27.24 10.70 6.27
CA PHE A 207 -28.14 11.46 5.42
C PHE A 207 -27.50 11.81 4.08
N LYS A 208 -28.26 11.63 2.99
CA LYS A 208 -27.78 11.93 1.63
C LYS A 208 -27.48 13.42 1.44
N ASN A 209 -28.35 14.29 1.94
CA ASN A 209 -28.30 15.73 1.73
C ASN A 209 -27.84 16.52 2.99
N GLY A 210 -27.07 15.89 3.88
CA GLY A 210 -26.70 16.47 5.18
C GLY A 210 -27.70 16.14 6.30
N ALA A 211 -27.32 16.44 7.55
CA ALA A 211 -28.27 16.32 8.67
C ALA A 211 -29.40 17.32 8.49
N PRO A 212 -30.65 16.97 8.79
CA PRO A 212 -31.73 17.96 8.86
C PRO A 212 -31.35 19.02 9.88
N GLU A 213 -31.52 20.30 9.53
CA GLU A 213 -31.39 21.39 10.50
C GLU A 213 -32.33 21.08 11.66
N SER A 214 -31.76 20.98 12.87
CA SER A 214 -32.58 20.89 14.07
C SER A 214 -33.42 22.16 14.12
N ALA A 215 -34.72 22.02 13.98
CA ALA A 215 -35.64 23.13 14.22
C ALA A 215 -35.36 23.65 15.65
N GLU A 216 -34.86 24.88 15.75
CA GLU A 216 -34.82 25.58 17.02
C GLU A 216 -36.24 25.63 17.53
N VAL A 217 -36.51 24.90 18.60
CA VAL A 217 -37.76 25.06 19.38
C VAL A 217 -37.58 26.39 20.09
N THR A 218 -38.10 27.44 19.51
CA THR A 218 -38.37 28.70 20.21
C THR A 218 -39.54 28.47 21.17
N GLU A 219 -39.21 28.36 22.44
CA GLU A 219 -40.16 28.69 23.53
C GLU A 219 -40.29 30.19 23.70
#